data_5dcfd06336e57ee2aed0be4efb340ada
#
_entry.id   5dcfd06336e57ee2aed0be4efb340ada
#
_cell.length_a   1.000
_cell.length_b   1.000
_cell.length_c   1.000
_cell.angle_alpha   90.00
_cell.angle_beta   90.00
_cell.angle_gamma   90.00
#
_symmetry.space_group_name_H-M   'P 1'
#
loop_
_entity.id
_entity.type
_entity.pdbx_description
1 polymer ?
#
loop_
_entity_poly.entity_id
_entity_poly.type
_entity_poly.pdbx_seq_one_letter_code
_entity_poly.pdbx_strand_id
1 'polypeptide(L)'
;MKILSYNINGIRAAIKKNFPNWLQEVDPDIVCLQETKATASQVDTSIFEDLGFQHYWNSAQKKGYSGVAILTKEKVVNVTKGTGIKHMDFEGRVIRADFEKVSVISLYLPSGTNLNRLDYKFKFM
;
A
#
# COMPACT_ATOMS: atom_id res chain seq x y z
N MET A 1 0.96 19.85 2.80
CA MET A 1 1.35 18.44 2.62
C MET A 1 0.43 17.80 1.58
N LYS A 2 1.02 17.15 0.58
CA LYS A 2 0.26 16.47 -0.46
C LYS A 2 0.23 14.97 -0.19
N ILE A 3 -0.95 14.42 0.04
CA ILE A 3 -1.16 13.00 0.31
C ILE A 3 -2.03 12.43 -0.82
N LEU A 4 -1.57 11.34 -1.43
CA LEU A 4 -2.27 10.66 -2.51
C LEU A 4 -2.66 9.26 -2.08
N SER A 5 -3.76 8.77 -2.62
CA SER A 5 -4.16 7.38 -2.52
C SER A 5 -4.41 6.84 -3.92
N TYR A 6 -3.84 5.67 -4.23
CA TYR A 6 -3.88 5.13 -5.57
C TYR A 6 -3.92 3.61 -5.57
N ASN A 7 -4.95 3.05 -6.19
CA ASN A 7 -4.99 1.61 -6.45
C ASN A 7 -4.11 1.33 -7.67
N ILE A 8 -2.91 0.82 -7.44
CA ILE A 8 -1.89 0.66 -8.48
C ILE A 8 -2.10 -0.58 -9.34
N ASN A 9 -2.93 -1.51 -8.89
CA ASN A 9 -3.29 -2.75 -9.61
C ASN A 9 -2.05 -3.47 -10.17
N GLY A 10 -1.10 -3.76 -9.29
CA GLY A 10 0.16 -4.39 -9.64
C GLY A 10 1.29 -3.40 -9.81
N ILE A 11 2.13 -3.25 -8.77
CA ILE A 11 3.21 -2.26 -8.78
C ILE A 11 4.28 -2.57 -9.82
N ARG A 12 4.55 -3.85 -10.10
CA ARG A 12 5.56 -4.24 -11.08
C ARG A 12 5.18 -3.78 -12.48
N ALA A 13 3.90 -3.94 -12.86
CA ALA A 13 3.40 -3.46 -14.15
C ALA A 13 3.39 -1.93 -14.21
N ALA A 14 3.02 -1.28 -13.11
CA ALA A 14 2.97 0.18 -13.05
C ALA A 14 4.36 0.80 -13.23
N ILE A 15 5.40 0.20 -12.65
CA ILE A 15 6.78 0.67 -12.80
C ILE A 15 7.18 0.63 -14.29
N LYS A 16 6.80 -0.42 -15.00
CA LYS A 16 7.06 -0.53 -16.44
C LYS A 16 6.28 0.49 -17.28
N LYS A 17 5.19 1.05 -16.72
CA LYS A 17 4.33 2.04 -17.39
C LYS A 17 4.58 3.45 -16.88
N ASN A 18 5.80 3.77 -16.45
CA ASN A 18 6.24 5.11 -16.04
C ASN A 18 5.70 5.62 -14.70
N PHE A 19 5.31 4.73 -13.78
CA PHE A 19 4.90 5.16 -12.45
C PHE A 19 5.96 6.02 -11.74
N PRO A 20 7.26 5.68 -11.79
CA PRO A 20 8.28 6.53 -11.16
C PRO A 20 8.33 7.94 -11.74
N ASN A 21 8.18 8.09 -13.05
CA ASN A 21 8.14 9.42 -13.68
C ASN A 21 6.92 10.21 -13.24
N TRP A 22 5.77 9.56 -13.11
CA TRP A 22 4.55 10.18 -12.62
C TRP A 22 4.71 10.66 -11.17
N LEU A 23 5.34 9.85 -10.32
CA LEU A 23 5.65 10.24 -8.93
C LEU A 23 6.52 11.48 -8.88
N GLN A 24 7.53 11.55 -9.76
CA GLN A 24 8.44 12.69 -9.82
C GLN A 24 7.70 13.96 -10.25
N GLU A 25 6.82 13.87 -11.21
CA GLU A 25 6.04 15.01 -11.70
C GLU A 25 5.04 15.52 -10.69
N VAL A 26 4.29 14.62 -10.04
CA VAL A 26 3.27 14.98 -9.06
C VAL A 26 3.90 15.45 -7.75
N ASP A 27 5.05 14.89 -7.40
CA ASP A 27 5.84 15.24 -6.23
C ASP A 27 5.01 15.21 -4.92
N PRO A 28 4.39 14.07 -4.59
CA PRO A 28 3.63 13.95 -3.35
C PRO A 28 4.55 13.78 -2.15
N ASP A 29 4.05 14.13 -0.96
CA ASP A 29 4.75 13.87 0.28
C ASP A 29 4.51 12.44 0.78
N ILE A 30 3.28 11.96 0.66
CA ILE A 30 2.88 10.63 1.11
C ILE A 30 1.98 10.01 0.03
N VAL A 31 2.23 8.73 -0.29
CA VAL A 31 1.41 7.95 -1.23
C VAL A 31 0.95 6.67 -0.57
N CYS A 32 -0.36 6.48 -0.52
CA CYS A 32 -0.97 5.22 -0.10
C CYS A 32 -1.29 4.39 -1.33
N LEU A 33 -0.74 3.19 -1.40
CA LEU A 33 -0.94 2.27 -2.53
C LEU A 33 -1.78 1.08 -2.10
N GLN A 34 -2.70 0.67 -2.97
CA GLN A 34 -3.50 -0.53 -2.81
C GLN A 34 -3.28 -1.45 -4.01
N GLU A 35 -3.49 -2.74 -3.81
CA GLU A 35 -3.26 -3.79 -4.82
C GLU A 35 -1.85 -3.75 -5.37
N THR A 36 -0.85 -3.77 -4.49
CA THR A 36 0.56 -3.83 -4.92
C THR A 36 0.89 -5.13 -5.63
N LYS A 37 0.24 -6.24 -5.25
CA LYS A 37 0.40 -7.58 -5.83
C LYS A 37 1.85 -8.06 -5.85
N ALA A 38 2.67 -7.54 -4.93
CA ALA A 38 4.09 -7.88 -4.83
C ALA A 38 4.58 -7.60 -3.42
N THR A 39 5.64 -8.29 -3.03
CA THR A 39 6.41 -7.94 -1.82
C THR A 39 7.50 -6.95 -2.18
N ALA A 40 8.07 -6.28 -1.18
CA ALA A 40 9.19 -5.37 -1.40
C ALA A 40 10.37 -6.07 -2.09
N SER A 41 10.61 -7.34 -1.77
CA SER A 41 11.71 -8.12 -2.36
C SER A 41 11.52 -8.44 -3.85
N GLN A 42 10.31 -8.31 -4.37
CA GLN A 42 9.99 -8.56 -5.78
C GLN A 42 10.07 -7.29 -6.64
N VAL A 43 10.44 -6.16 -6.05
CA VAL A 43 10.47 -4.85 -6.69
C VAL A 43 11.85 -4.23 -6.49
N ASP A 44 12.34 -3.52 -7.49
CA ASP A 44 13.53 -2.68 -7.33
C ASP A 44 13.13 -1.42 -6.55
N THR A 45 13.21 -1.48 -5.23
CA THR A 45 12.81 -0.38 -4.36
C THR A 45 13.75 0.81 -4.42
N SER A 46 14.96 0.65 -4.99
CA SER A 46 15.89 1.76 -5.17
C SER A 46 15.29 2.88 -6.02
N ILE A 47 14.37 2.55 -6.92
CA ILE A 47 13.63 3.54 -7.73
C ILE A 47 12.93 4.56 -6.83
N PHE A 48 12.28 4.10 -5.76
CA PHE A 48 11.58 5.00 -4.82
C PHE A 48 12.57 5.72 -3.91
N GLU A 49 13.60 5.01 -3.45
CA GLU A 49 14.64 5.58 -2.58
C GLU A 49 15.38 6.71 -3.29
N ASP A 50 15.68 6.55 -4.57
CA ASP A 50 16.35 7.58 -5.40
C ASP A 50 15.48 8.83 -5.55
N LEU A 51 14.15 8.70 -5.47
CA LEU A 51 13.22 9.83 -5.51
C LEU A 51 13.01 10.46 -4.12
N GLY A 52 13.67 9.96 -3.09
CA GLY A 52 13.59 10.48 -1.73
C GLY A 52 12.50 9.84 -0.87
N PHE A 53 11.90 8.74 -1.32
CA PHE A 53 10.87 8.06 -0.55
C PHE A 53 11.43 6.97 0.36
N GLN A 54 10.93 6.92 1.58
CA GLN A 54 10.91 5.72 2.40
C GLN A 54 9.67 4.91 2.01
N HIS A 55 9.72 3.59 2.19
CA HIS A 55 8.62 2.72 1.78
C HIS A 55 8.33 1.67 2.84
N TYR A 56 7.06 1.38 3.03
CA TYR A 56 6.56 0.42 4.01
C TYR A 56 5.48 -0.43 3.34
N TRP A 57 5.55 -1.75 3.54
CA TRP A 57 4.74 -2.72 2.82
C TRP A 57 4.00 -3.65 3.77
N ASN A 58 2.77 -4.01 3.42
CA ASN A 58 2.06 -5.12 4.01
C ASN A 58 1.45 -5.95 2.88
N SER A 59 2.11 -7.06 2.56
CA SER A 59 1.75 -7.91 1.43
C SER A 59 0.89 -9.09 1.89
N ALA A 60 0.05 -9.60 0.98
CA ALA A 60 -0.74 -10.80 1.25
C ALA A 60 0.17 -12.02 1.36
N GLN A 61 -0.29 -13.03 2.09
CA GLN A 61 0.38 -14.32 2.12
C GLN A 61 0.36 -15.01 0.75
N LYS A 62 -0.74 -14.83 0.01
CA LYS A 62 -0.86 -15.32 -1.36
C LYS A 62 -0.07 -14.41 -2.30
N LYS A 63 0.85 -14.98 -3.07
CA LYS A 63 1.68 -14.23 -4.03
C LYS A 63 0.83 -13.63 -5.16
N GLY A 64 1.21 -12.42 -5.59
CA GLY A 64 0.56 -11.74 -6.71
C GLY A 64 -0.86 -11.28 -6.44
N TYR A 65 -1.23 -11.09 -5.19
CA TYR A 65 -2.60 -10.81 -4.76
C TYR A 65 -2.61 -9.70 -3.71
N SER A 66 -3.59 -8.78 -3.79
CA SER A 66 -3.82 -7.74 -2.77
C SER A 66 -2.55 -6.94 -2.44
N GLY A 67 -2.33 -6.62 -1.17
CA GLY A 67 -1.18 -5.88 -0.70
C GLY A 67 -1.39 -4.38 -0.68
N VAL A 68 -0.87 -3.74 0.37
CA VAL A 68 -0.88 -2.28 0.51
C VAL A 68 0.52 -1.79 0.84
N ALA A 69 0.80 -0.54 0.51
CA ALA A 69 2.07 0.09 0.82
C ALA A 69 1.89 1.58 1.07
N ILE A 70 2.87 2.18 1.74
CA ILE A 70 2.98 3.62 1.91
C ILE A 70 4.37 4.04 1.47
N LEU A 71 4.43 5.01 0.56
CA LEU A 71 5.66 5.71 0.19
C LEU A 71 5.60 7.08 0.85
N THR A 72 6.69 7.52 1.46
CA THR A 72 6.68 8.81 2.15
C THR A 72 8.03 9.50 2.13
N LYS A 73 8.02 10.83 1.96
CA LYS A 73 9.17 11.69 2.17
C LYS A 73 9.21 12.23 3.61
N GLU A 74 8.08 12.14 4.32
CA GLU A 74 8.00 12.59 5.71
C GLU A 74 8.55 11.52 6.65
N LYS A 75 9.13 11.96 7.76
CA LYS A 75 9.69 11.06 8.77
C LYS A 75 8.57 10.30 9.49
N VAL A 76 8.67 8.98 9.50
CA VAL A 76 7.73 8.09 10.17
C VAL A 76 8.16 7.88 11.62
N VAL A 77 7.21 7.98 12.54
CA VAL A 77 7.42 7.69 13.96
C VAL A 77 7.19 6.22 14.24
N ASN A 78 6.13 5.63 13.66
CA ASN A 78 5.78 4.23 13.87
C ASN A 78 4.99 3.70 12.68
N VAL A 79 5.14 2.40 12.41
CA VAL A 79 4.38 1.69 11.38
C VAL A 79 3.68 0.50 12.00
N THR A 80 2.39 0.35 11.72
CA THR A 80 1.59 -0.80 12.14
C THR A 80 1.03 -1.50 10.92
N LYS A 81 1.30 -2.80 10.78
CA LYS A 81 0.80 -3.62 9.68
C LYS A 81 -0.41 -4.40 10.16
N GLY A 82 -1.55 -4.19 9.48
CA GLY A 82 -2.78 -4.91 9.79
C GLY A 82 -3.57 -4.30 10.93
N THR A 83 -4.61 -5.00 11.31
CA THR A 83 -5.58 -4.59 12.35
C THR A 83 -5.34 -5.28 13.69
N GLY A 84 -4.49 -6.32 13.72
CA GLY A 84 -4.36 -7.23 14.86
C GLY A 84 -5.40 -8.36 14.87
N ILE A 85 -6.30 -8.39 13.91
CA ILE A 85 -7.35 -9.42 13.80
C ILE A 85 -6.96 -10.34 12.63
N LYS A 86 -6.69 -11.61 12.93
CA LYS A 86 -6.09 -12.56 11.98
C LYS A 86 -6.88 -12.69 10.68
N HIS A 87 -8.20 -12.82 10.74
CA HIS A 87 -9.00 -13.00 9.53
C HIS A 87 -9.05 -11.75 8.63
N MET A 88 -8.64 -10.60 9.15
CA MET A 88 -8.56 -9.34 8.40
C MET A 88 -7.16 -9.08 7.86
N ASP A 89 -6.13 -9.73 8.41
CA ASP A 89 -4.74 -9.32 8.17
C ASP A 89 -3.98 -10.19 7.17
N PHE A 90 -4.43 -11.42 6.92
CA PHE A 90 -3.66 -12.36 6.08
C PHE A 90 -3.60 -11.96 4.59
N GLU A 91 -4.45 -11.05 4.14
CA GLU A 91 -4.51 -10.62 2.75
C GLU A 91 -3.77 -9.29 2.50
N GLY A 92 -3.06 -8.74 3.50
CA GLY A 92 -2.29 -7.51 3.30
C GLY A 92 -3.15 -6.33 2.88
N ARG A 93 -4.14 -5.96 3.72
CA ARG A 93 -5.14 -4.95 3.36
C ARG A 93 -5.01 -3.64 4.11
N VAL A 94 -4.23 -3.61 5.20
CA VAL A 94 -4.13 -2.43 6.06
C VAL A 94 -2.68 -2.19 6.44
N ILE A 95 -2.22 -0.97 6.26
CA ILE A 95 -0.96 -0.49 6.83
C ILE A 95 -1.16 0.94 7.31
N ARG A 96 -0.66 1.23 8.51
CA ARG A 96 -0.74 2.54 9.14
C ARG A 96 0.64 3.10 9.39
N ALA A 97 0.87 4.33 9.00
CA ALA A 97 2.07 5.08 9.35
C ALA A 97 1.70 6.25 10.24
N ASP A 98 2.38 6.36 11.36
CA ASP A 98 2.20 7.47 12.29
C ASP A 98 3.31 8.49 12.07
N PHE A 99 2.93 9.72 11.86
CA PHE A 99 3.82 10.87 11.73
C PHE A 99 3.67 11.76 12.96
N GLU A 100 4.47 12.82 13.06
CA GLU A 100 4.45 13.68 14.23
C GLU A 100 3.05 14.23 14.54
N LYS A 101 2.31 14.65 13.53
CA LYS A 101 1.01 15.33 13.70
C LYS A 101 -0.19 14.60 13.14
N VAL A 102 0.03 13.58 12.31
CA VAL A 102 -1.06 12.84 11.65
C VAL A 102 -0.70 11.37 11.57
N SER A 103 -1.73 10.55 11.42
CA SER A 103 -1.58 9.14 11.05
C SER A 103 -2.26 8.92 9.72
N VAL A 104 -1.65 8.08 8.87
CA VAL A 104 -2.16 7.78 7.53
C VAL A 104 -2.31 6.28 7.40
N ILE A 105 -3.44 5.85 6.89
CA ILE A 105 -3.75 4.43 6.69
C ILE A 105 -3.98 4.19 5.20
N SER A 106 -3.24 3.21 4.66
CA SER A 106 -3.54 2.66 3.33
C SER A 106 -4.41 1.43 3.53
N LEU A 107 -5.63 1.48 2.99
CA LEU A 107 -6.64 0.46 3.20
C LEU A 107 -7.17 -0.02 1.86
N TYR A 108 -7.23 -1.34 1.68
CA TYR A 108 -7.82 -1.98 0.52
C TYR A 108 -8.95 -2.91 0.96
N LEU A 109 -10.20 -2.47 0.77
CA LEU A 109 -11.37 -3.26 1.16
C LEU A 109 -11.53 -4.47 0.24
N PRO A 110 -11.99 -5.62 0.79
CA PRO A 110 -12.26 -6.80 -0.04
C PRO A 110 -13.30 -6.51 -1.12
N SER A 111 -13.11 -7.14 -2.30
CA SER A 111 -14.10 -7.11 -3.37
C SER A 111 -15.34 -7.93 -2.98
N GLY A 112 -16.52 -7.46 -3.36
CA GLY A 112 -17.77 -8.19 -3.17
C GLY A 112 -18.29 -8.83 -4.46
N THR A 113 -17.38 -9.23 -5.36
CA THR A 113 -17.74 -9.70 -6.72
C THR A 113 -18.43 -11.07 -6.75
N ASN A 114 -18.37 -11.86 -5.67
CA ASN A 114 -19.10 -13.12 -5.55
C ASN A 114 -19.61 -13.27 -4.10
N LEU A 115 -20.46 -14.27 -3.86
CA LEU A 115 -21.09 -14.44 -2.55
C LEU A 115 -20.09 -14.63 -1.42
N ASN A 116 -19.05 -15.43 -1.64
CA ASN A 116 -18.02 -15.66 -0.62
C ASN A 116 -17.22 -14.39 -0.32
N ARG A 117 -16.86 -13.63 -1.35
CA ARG A 117 -16.12 -12.38 -1.20
C ARG A 117 -16.99 -11.29 -0.59
N LEU A 118 -18.28 -11.25 -0.90
CA LEU A 118 -19.20 -10.29 -0.31
C LEU A 118 -19.34 -10.51 1.20
N ASP A 119 -19.48 -11.76 1.64
CA ASP A 119 -19.50 -12.10 3.06
C ASP A 119 -18.21 -11.69 3.76
N TYR A 120 -17.07 -11.99 3.18
CA TYR A 120 -15.77 -11.58 3.68
C TYR A 120 -15.67 -10.05 3.80
N LYS A 121 -16.15 -9.34 2.77
CA LYS A 121 -16.15 -7.87 2.78
C LYS A 121 -16.94 -7.32 3.97
N PHE A 122 -18.13 -7.84 4.22
CA PHE A 122 -18.94 -7.40 5.36
C PHE A 122 -18.28 -7.72 6.69
N LYS A 123 -17.64 -8.87 6.83
CA LYS A 123 -16.90 -9.21 8.05
C LYS A 123 -15.70 -8.29 8.26
N PHE A 124 -15.05 -7.88 7.19
CA PHE A 124 -13.91 -6.96 7.25
C PHE A 124 -14.34 -5.56 7.70
N MET A 125 -15.47 -5.10 7.21
CA MET A 125 -15.99 -3.76 7.53
C MET A 125 -16.55 -3.71 8.95
#